data_7f7c0fefb0f27fd2b6ea4b27f897f056
#
_entry.id   7f7c0fefb0f27fd2b6ea4b27f897f056
#
_cell.length_a   1.000
_cell.length_b   1.000
_cell.length_c   1.000
_cell.angle_alpha   90.00
_cell.angle_beta   90.00
_cell.angle_gamma   90.00
#
_symmetry.space_group_name_H-M   'P 1'
#
loop_
_entity.id
_entity.type
_entity.pdbx_description
1 polymer ?
#
loop_
_entity_poly.entity_id
_entity_poly.type
_entity_poly.pdbx_seq_one_letter_code
_entity_poly.pdbx_strand_id
1 'polypeptide(L)'
;MTLSLVGPAQAVSVAFINPGRSNEAYWVAAASAMVRAARSLDLQLEVRYAERDHLKALEIAASLAARPVAQRPDYVVFSNDYATGPEILRLLNGSGIKAMMAFSGIHGADRRQTGGPREKYDFWLGTLEPRAEDAGYLTAKTLIEKGRRAELRGADGLLHVIAIAGDRSTPSSAARNAGLQRALAEASDVVLDQIVYANWSRETALTKSRWLVRRHPDARLVWAGSDQMAFGAMQAWREHADVPGKDVLFSGVNTSTEALNAVRSGELSALAGGHFMAGAWALVMIHDHAKGHDFAQSEGLELVVPMFILFTPPLAERFMQRFAADSGVLDFRRYSLALNPRLVHYDFDVGDLLR
;
A
#
# COMPACT_ATOMS: atom_id res chain seq x y z
N MET A 1 48.46 -0.19 -27.26
CA MET A 1 47.08 -0.70 -27.25
C MET A 1 46.79 -1.12 -25.80
N THR A 2 46.28 -0.20 -24.99
CA THR A 2 46.00 -0.41 -23.56
C THR A 2 44.60 -1.03 -23.44
N LEU A 3 44.51 -2.31 -23.14
CA LEU A 3 43.23 -2.92 -22.73
C LEU A 3 42.85 -2.35 -21.36
N SER A 4 41.83 -1.46 -21.35
CA SER A 4 41.15 -1.10 -20.12
C SER A 4 40.35 -2.32 -19.65
N LEU A 5 40.80 -2.95 -18.57
CA LEU A 5 40.04 -3.93 -17.83
C LEU A 5 38.80 -3.20 -17.25
N VAL A 6 37.66 -3.35 -17.92
CA VAL A 6 36.35 -2.98 -17.34
C VAL A 6 36.12 -3.98 -16.21
N GLY A 7 36.34 -3.57 -14.97
CA GLY A 7 35.94 -4.34 -13.78
C GLY A 7 34.43 -4.67 -13.84
N PRO A 8 33.98 -5.73 -13.17
CA PRO A 8 32.56 -6.07 -13.13
C PRO A 8 31.78 -4.83 -12.64
N ALA A 9 30.79 -4.41 -13.42
CA ALA A 9 29.90 -3.30 -13.04
C ALA A 9 29.29 -3.67 -11.68
N GLN A 10 29.55 -2.85 -10.66
CA GLN A 10 28.99 -3.07 -9.33
C GLN A 10 27.47 -3.03 -9.44
N ALA A 11 26.79 -4.04 -8.89
CA ALA A 11 25.33 -4.09 -8.91
C ALA A 11 24.76 -2.87 -8.18
N VAL A 12 23.74 -2.25 -8.78
CA VAL A 12 23.06 -1.08 -8.20
C VAL A 12 22.47 -1.44 -6.83
N SER A 13 22.79 -0.63 -5.83
CA SER A 13 22.40 -0.84 -4.45
C SER A 13 21.22 0.05 -4.05
N VAL A 14 20.23 -0.55 -3.40
CA VAL A 14 19.00 0.14 -2.97
C VAL A 14 18.74 -0.17 -1.49
N ALA A 15 18.44 0.84 -0.69
CA ALA A 15 17.91 0.65 0.66
C ALA A 15 16.41 0.99 0.69
N PHE A 16 15.61 0.15 1.34
CA PHE A 16 14.20 0.42 1.59
C PHE A 16 13.99 0.75 3.06
N ILE A 17 13.57 2.00 3.33
CA ILE A 17 13.09 2.42 4.63
C ILE A 17 11.62 2.02 4.75
N ASN A 18 11.39 0.85 5.33
CA ASN A 18 10.05 0.28 5.48
C ASN A 18 9.39 0.84 6.74
N PRO A 19 8.27 1.60 6.65
CA PRO A 19 7.65 2.23 7.82
C PRO A 19 6.95 1.24 8.75
N GLY A 20 6.68 0.01 8.29
CA GLY A 20 5.96 -1.01 9.03
C GLY A 20 6.79 -1.77 10.06
N ARG A 21 6.12 -2.69 10.74
CA ARG A 21 6.79 -3.65 11.61
C ARG A 21 7.34 -4.82 10.81
N SER A 22 8.43 -5.40 11.28
CA SER A 22 9.07 -6.55 10.66
C SER A 22 8.21 -7.83 10.67
N ASN A 23 7.14 -7.85 11.45
CA ASN A 23 6.13 -8.93 11.49
C ASN A 23 4.75 -8.50 10.97
N GLU A 24 4.60 -7.31 10.41
CA GLU A 24 3.33 -6.82 9.87
C GLU A 24 3.10 -7.37 8.45
N ALA A 25 2.04 -8.14 8.27
CA ALA A 25 1.78 -8.92 7.06
C ALA A 25 1.87 -8.08 5.77
N TYR A 26 1.31 -6.87 5.75
CA TYR A 26 1.37 -5.99 4.59
C TYR A 26 2.81 -5.58 4.23
N TRP A 27 3.58 -5.11 5.22
CA TRP A 27 4.92 -4.61 4.98
C TRP A 27 5.94 -5.74 4.75
N VAL A 28 5.68 -6.92 5.31
CA VAL A 28 6.42 -8.15 4.98
C VAL A 28 6.16 -8.56 3.53
N ALA A 29 4.91 -8.52 3.07
CA ALA A 29 4.56 -8.82 1.69
C ALA A 29 5.19 -7.82 0.71
N ALA A 30 5.16 -6.51 1.03
CA ALA A 30 5.81 -5.47 0.24
C ALA A 30 7.33 -5.69 0.13
N ALA A 31 8.00 -5.94 1.26
CA ALA A 31 9.43 -6.24 1.27
C ALA A 31 9.76 -7.52 0.48
N SER A 32 8.95 -8.58 0.61
CA SER A 32 9.11 -9.82 -0.16
C SER A 32 8.98 -9.60 -1.66
N ALA A 33 8.00 -8.80 -2.10
CA ALA A 33 7.85 -8.43 -3.50
C ALA A 33 9.07 -7.64 -4.01
N MET A 34 9.59 -6.70 -3.22
CA MET A 34 10.80 -5.95 -3.55
C MET A 34 12.03 -6.86 -3.63
N VAL A 35 12.19 -7.83 -2.73
CA VAL A 35 13.30 -8.81 -2.79
C VAL A 35 13.24 -9.63 -4.09
N ARG A 36 12.03 -10.06 -4.51
CA ARG A 36 11.85 -10.78 -5.78
C ARG A 36 12.19 -9.88 -6.99
N ALA A 37 11.74 -8.62 -6.96
CA ALA A 37 12.07 -7.65 -8.01
C ALA A 37 13.58 -7.38 -8.08
N ALA A 38 14.22 -7.14 -6.94
CA ALA A 38 15.65 -6.91 -6.87
C ALA A 38 16.46 -8.08 -7.46
N ARG A 39 16.11 -9.33 -7.13
CA ARG A 39 16.74 -10.53 -7.71
C ARG A 39 16.54 -10.61 -9.22
N SER A 40 15.33 -10.29 -9.70
CA SER A 40 15.01 -10.34 -11.13
C SER A 40 15.73 -9.26 -11.95
N LEU A 41 16.10 -8.14 -11.32
CA LEU A 41 16.70 -6.96 -11.92
C LEU A 41 18.19 -6.78 -11.60
N ASP A 42 18.83 -7.78 -10.97
CA ASP A 42 20.23 -7.72 -10.51
C ASP A 42 20.55 -6.50 -9.64
N LEU A 43 19.60 -6.14 -8.74
CA LEU A 43 19.76 -5.09 -7.74
C LEU A 43 20.14 -5.68 -6.38
N GLN A 44 20.95 -4.97 -5.60
CA GLN A 44 21.20 -5.28 -4.19
C GLN A 44 20.18 -4.50 -3.34
N LEU A 45 19.38 -5.20 -2.54
CA LEU A 45 18.35 -4.58 -1.71
C LEU A 45 18.63 -4.81 -0.21
N GLU A 46 18.74 -3.71 0.54
CA GLU A 46 18.73 -3.68 2.00
C GLU A 46 17.35 -3.21 2.49
N VAL A 47 16.69 -4.00 3.35
CA VAL A 47 15.40 -3.61 3.96
C VAL A 47 15.59 -3.25 5.43
N ARG A 48 15.18 -2.05 5.83
CA ARG A 48 15.26 -1.53 7.20
C ARG A 48 13.86 -1.19 7.70
N TYR A 49 13.38 -1.89 8.74
CA TYR A 49 12.06 -1.67 9.31
C TYR A 49 12.09 -0.58 10.39
N ALA A 50 11.23 0.40 10.26
CA ALA A 50 11.05 1.47 11.25
C ALA A 50 10.05 1.11 12.36
N GLU A 51 9.44 -0.08 12.33
CA GLU A 51 8.62 -0.64 13.40
C GLU A 51 7.41 0.25 13.79
N ARG A 52 6.84 0.97 12.83
CA ARG A 52 5.76 1.96 13.04
C ARG A 52 6.20 3.14 13.93
N ASP A 53 7.50 3.35 14.07
CA ASP A 53 8.09 4.49 14.75
C ASP A 53 8.64 5.49 13.71
N HIS A 54 8.03 6.67 13.65
CA HIS A 54 8.44 7.71 12.71
C HIS A 54 9.85 8.26 13.02
N LEU A 55 10.27 8.32 14.29
CA LEU A 55 11.63 8.75 14.66
C LEU A 55 12.65 7.73 14.17
N LYS A 56 12.36 6.45 14.29
CA LYS A 56 13.23 5.39 13.77
C LYS A 56 13.35 5.43 12.25
N ALA A 57 12.29 5.81 11.52
CA ALA A 57 12.39 6.03 10.08
C ALA A 57 13.41 7.15 9.74
N LEU A 58 13.39 8.24 10.50
CA LEU A 58 14.33 9.35 10.35
C LEU A 58 15.75 8.94 10.73
N GLU A 59 15.92 8.18 11.82
CA GLU A 59 17.22 7.63 12.24
C GLU A 59 17.83 6.73 11.17
N ILE A 60 17.03 5.88 10.54
CA ILE A 60 17.47 5.05 9.42
C ILE A 60 17.97 5.93 8.27
N ALA A 61 17.21 6.94 7.86
CA ALA A 61 17.61 7.85 6.79
C ALA A 61 18.93 8.56 7.11
N ALA A 62 19.05 9.11 8.33
CA ALA A 62 20.27 9.76 8.80
C ALA A 62 21.47 8.80 8.82
N SER A 63 21.27 7.55 9.28
CA SER A 63 22.31 6.54 9.32
C SER A 63 22.82 6.16 7.91
N LEU A 64 21.93 6.06 6.92
CA LEU A 64 22.31 5.79 5.54
C LEU A 64 23.13 6.94 4.94
N ALA A 65 22.69 8.18 5.18
CA ALA A 65 23.39 9.38 4.71
C ALA A 65 24.77 9.55 5.36
N ALA A 66 24.94 9.14 6.62
CA ALA A 66 26.19 9.24 7.37
C ALA A 66 27.22 8.16 7.03
N ARG A 67 26.89 7.12 6.26
CA ARG A 67 27.85 6.08 5.85
C ARG A 67 29.01 6.68 5.06
N PRO A 68 30.21 6.06 5.09
CA PRO A 68 31.26 6.36 4.12
C PRO A 68 30.73 6.30 2.70
N VAL A 69 31.15 7.17 1.81
CA VAL A 69 30.59 7.29 0.43
C VAL A 69 30.54 5.94 -0.30
N ALA A 70 31.59 5.13 -0.18
CA ALA A 70 31.65 3.81 -0.82
C ALA A 70 30.69 2.75 -0.22
N GLN A 71 30.03 3.05 0.91
CA GLN A 71 29.09 2.16 1.60
C GLN A 71 27.65 2.69 1.56
N ARG A 72 27.43 3.86 0.96
CA ARG A 72 26.09 4.41 0.78
C ARG A 72 25.36 3.60 -0.30
N PRO A 73 24.04 3.38 -0.15
CA PRO A 73 23.26 2.86 -1.25
C PRO A 73 23.20 3.90 -2.38
N ASP A 74 23.13 3.45 -3.61
CA ASP A 74 22.93 4.34 -4.77
C ASP A 74 21.55 4.99 -4.71
N TYR A 75 20.56 4.25 -4.20
CA TYR A 75 19.17 4.69 -4.10
C TYR A 75 18.57 4.35 -2.74
N VAL A 76 17.62 5.19 -2.31
CA VAL A 76 16.73 4.92 -1.17
C VAL A 76 15.29 4.93 -1.66
N VAL A 77 14.53 3.88 -1.33
CA VAL A 77 13.07 3.84 -1.44
C VAL A 77 12.47 4.09 -0.05
N PHE A 78 11.47 4.95 0.05
CA PHE A 78 10.76 5.25 1.29
C PHE A 78 9.32 5.65 1.03
N SER A 79 8.51 5.75 2.08
CA SER A 79 7.11 6.14 2.05
C SER A 79 6.87 7.37 2.92
N ASN A 80 5.87 8.19 2.57
CA ASN A 80 5.45 9.33 3.40
C ASN A 80 4.47 8.94 4.52
N ASP A 81 4.56 7.71 5.03
CA ASP A 81 3.77 7.30 6.19
C ASP A 81 4.13 8.20 7.39
N TYR A 82 3.10 8.60 8.15
CA TYR A 82 3.24 9.54 9.27
C TYR A 82 3.86 10.90 8.91
N ALA A 83 3.73 11.35 7.67
CA ALA A 83 4.29 12.60 7.16
C ALA A 83 5.82 12.71 7.32
N THR A 84 6.54 11.60 7.27
CA THR A 84 8.00 11.57 7.44
C THR A 84 8.79 11.97 6.18
N GLY A 85 8.13 11.98 5.02
CA GLY A 85 8.78 12.19 3.72
C GLY A 85 9.62 13.46 3.60
N PRO A 86 9.09 14.64 3.97
CA PRO A 86 9.85 15.90 3.91
C PRO A 86 11.14 15.87 4.71
N GLU A 87 11.10 15.27 5.90
CA GLU A 87 12.26 15.20 6.78
C GLU A 87 13.28 14.16 6.30
N ILE A 88 12.82 13.03 5.75
CA ILE A 88 13.70 12.04 5.10
C ILE A 88 14.46 12.69 3.93
N LEU A 89 13.78 13.47 3.08
CA LEU A 89 14.43 14.22 2.01
C LEU A 89 15.46 15.20 2.53
N ARG A 90 15.13 15.92 3.61
CA ARG A 90 16.08 16.84 4.24
C ARG A 90 17.33 16.13 4.76
N LEU A 91 17.18 14.96 5.39
CA LEU A 91 18.28 14.17 5.94
C LEU A 91 19.18 13.55 4.86
N LEU A 92 18.60 13.18 3.70
CA LEU A 92 19.35 12.64 2.57
C LEU A 92 20.04 13.73 1.74
N ASN A 93 19.68 15.00 1.92
CA ASN A 93 20.22 16.09 1.12
C ASN A 93 21.76 16.21 1.27
N GLY A 94 22.45 16.29 0.13
CA GLY A 94 23.92 16.36 0.09
C GLY A 94 24.64 15.01 0.33
N SER A 95 23.91 13.91 0.56
CA SER A 95 24.52 12.58 0.72
C SER A 95 25.02 11.94 -0.58
N GLY A 96 24.51 12.38 -1.74
CA GLY A 96 24.73 11.75 -3.03
C GLY A 96 23.82 10.53 -3.28
N ILE A 97 22.96 10.15 -2.33
CA ILE A 97 22.00 9.07 -2.47
C ILE A 97 20.78 9.59 -3.26
N LYS A 98 20.36 8.89 -4.30
CA LYS A 98 19.12 9.18 -5.02
C LYS A 98 17.91 8.62 -4.28
N ALA A 99 16.77 9.28 -4.36
CA ALA A 99 15.58 8.93 -3.61
C ALA A 99 14.38 8.66 -4.51
N MET A 100 13.63 7.59 -4.25
CA MET A 100 12.36 7.29 -4.87
C MET A 100 11.30 7.11 -3.79
N MET A 101 10.21 7.87 -3.87
CA MET A 101 9.10 7.70 -2.95
C MET A 101 8.11 6.66 -3.51
N ALA A 102 7.65 5.75 -2.66
CA ALA A 102 6.70 4.73 -3.05
C ALA A 102 5.62 4.55 -1.97
N PHE A 103 4.46 3.97 -2.33
CA PHE A 103 3.30 3.69 -1.46
C PHE A 103 2.48 4.92 -1.05
N SER A 104 3.09 5.94 -0.50
CA SER A 104 2.44 7.22 -0.11
C SER A 104 3.34 8.38 -0.46
N GLY A 105 2.82 9.39 -1.14
CA GLY A 105 3.52 10.60 -1.55
C GLY A 105 3.30 11.78 -0.61
N ILE A 106 3.91 12.92 -0.96
CA ILE A 106 3.75 14.18 -0.24
C ILE A 106 2.67 15.01 -0.92
N HIS A 107 1.61 15.35 -0.18
CA HIS A 107 0.46 16.07 -0.69
C HIS A 107 0.14 17.34 0.12
N GLY A 108 -0.80 18.16 -0.36
CA GLY A 108 -1.39 19.27 0.37
C GLY A 108 -0.37 20.32 0.83
N ALA A 109 -0.38 20.63 2.12
CA ALA A 109 0.47 21.67 2.72
C ALA A 109 1.95 21.30 2.63
N ASP A 110 2.28 20.05 2.95
CA ASP A 110 3.67 19.56 2.94
C ASP A 110 4.26 19.60 1.51
N ARG A 111 3.45 19.31 0.50
CA ARG A 111 3.84 19.42 -0.91
C ARG A 111 4.20 20.86 -1.30
N ARG A 112 3.45 21.85 -0.82
CA ARG A 112 3.74 23.27 -1.08
C ARG A 112 5.06 23.74 -0.43
N GLN A 113 5.44 23.14 0.70
CA GLN A 113 6.68 23.48 1.40
C GLN A 113 7.88 22.70 0.88
N THR A 114 7.69 21.42 0.56
CA THR A 114 8.76 20.51 0.11
C THR A 114 9.11 20.72 -1.36
N GLY A 115 8.16 21.19 -2.16
CA GLY A 115 8.27 21.16 -3.61
C GLY A 115 7.97 19.77 -4.15
N GLY A 116 8.06 19.58 -5.47
CA GLY A 116 7.94 18.30 -6.15
C GLY A 116 9.24 17.56 -6.32
N PRO A 117 9.17 16.33 -6.88
CA PRO A 117 10.37 15.64 -7.31
C PRO A 117 11.19 16.51 -8.25
N ARG A 118 12.50 16.55 -8.02
CA ARG A 118 13.52 17.31 -8.78
C ARG A 118 13.36 18.84 -8.75
N GLU A 119 12.47 19.41 -7.93
CA GLU A 119 12.35 20.87 -7.78
C GLU A 119 13.34 21.38 -6.73
N LYS A 120 13.08 21.14 -5.47
CA LYS A 120 13.95 21.54 -4.33
C LYS A 120 15.03 20.50 -4.05
N TYR A 121 14.74 19.25 -4.30
CA TYR A 121 15.61 18.10 -4.11
C TYR A 121 15.79 17.38 -5.45
N ASP A 122 16.84 17.71 -6.18
CA ASP A 122 17.16 17.15 -7.50
C ASP A 122 17.38 15.63 -7.46
N PHE A 123 17.87 15.12 -6.31
CA PHE A 123 18.07 13.69 -6.05
C PHE A 123 16.76 12.94 -5.75
N TRP A 124 15.65 13.60 -5.47
CA TRP A 124 14.33 12.97 -5.37
C TRP A 124 13.77 12.75 -6.78
N LEU A 125 13.96 11.53 -7.29
CA LEU A 125 13.72 11.21 -8.68
C LEU A 125 12.25 11.25 -9.07
N GLY A 126 11.36 10.76 -8.18
CA GLY A 126 9.94 10.69 -8.43
C GLY A 126 9.18 9.97 -7.34
N THR A 127 7.86 9.83 -7.56
CA THR A 127 6.93 9.17 -6.65
C THR A 127 6.07 8.16 -7.41
N LEU A 128 5.87 6.97 -6.84
CA LEU A 128 4.95 5.95 -7.34
C LEU A 128 3.94 5.55 -6.27
N GLU A 129 2.70 5.91 -6.47
CA GLU A 129 1.62 5.68 -5.52
C GLU A 129 0.52 4.79 -6.08
N PRO A 130 -0.02 3.86 -5.27
CA PRO A 130 -1.32 3.27 -5.56
C PRO A 130 -2.41 4.34 -5.48
N ARG A 131 -3.38 4.32 -6.39
CA ARG A 131 -4.57 5.16 -6.28
C ARG A 131 -5.43 4.67 -5.12
N ALA A 132 -5.07 5.09 -3.89
CA ALA A 132 -5.65 4.56 -2.66
C ALA A 132 -7.15 4.86 -2.49
N GLU A 133 -7.67 5.89 -3.17
CA GLU A 133 -9.10 6.18 -3.25
C GLU A 133 -9.89 5.00 -3.84
N ASP A 134 -9.33 4.32 -4.86
CA ASP A 134 -9.98 3.17 -5.48
C ASP A 134 -10.26 2.04 -4.47
N ALA A 135 -9.34 1.80 -3.53
CA ALA A 135 -9.57 0.78 -2.49
C ALA A 135 -10.78 1.11 -1.62
N GLY A 136 -10.87 2.37 -1.18
CA GLY A 136 -12.00 2.84 -0.38
C GLY A 136 -13.33 2.75 -1.12
N TYR A 137 -13.34 3.23 -2.37
CA TYR A 137 -14.53 3.20 -3.22
C TYR A 137 -14.98 1.78 -3.56
N LEU A 138 -14.09 0.93 -4.06
CA LEU A 138 -14.43 -0.43 -4.47
C LEU A 138 -14.96 -1.28 -3.31
N THR A 139 -14.31 -1.19 -2.14
CA THR A 139 -14.74 -1.95 -0.96
C THR A 139 -16.05 -1.44 -0.39
N ALA A 140 -16.25 -0.13 -0.31
CA ALA A 140 -17.51 0.46 0.15
C ALA A 140 -18.67 0.14 -0.79
N LYS A 141 -18.49 0.32 -2.10
CA LYS A 141 -19.51 0.01 -3.11
C LYS A 141 -19.94 -1.46 -3.06
N THR A 142 -18.96 -2.37 -3.00
CA THR A 142 -19.22 -3.82 -2.88
C THR A 142 -19.98 -4.15 -1.59
N LEU A 143 -19.59 -3.50 -0.47
CA LEU A 143 -20.24 -3.70 0.83
C LEU A 143 -21.69 -3.24 0.79
N ILE A 144 -21.98 -2.06 0.23
CA ILE A 144 -23.32 -1.51 0.07
C ILE A 144 -24.19 -2.42 -0.85
N GLU A 145 -23.66 -2.84 -1.99
CA GLU A 145 -24.39 -3.74 -2.90
C GLU A 145 -24.75 -5.08 -2.25
N LYS A 146 -23.82 -5.64 -1.46
CA LYS A 146 -24.08 -6.88 -0.71
C LYS A 146 -25.08 -6.67 0.42
N GLY A 147 -25.01 -5.53 1.13
CA GLY A 147 -25.98 -5.17 2.17
C GLY A 147 -27.40 -5.02 1.62
N ARG A 148 -27.55 -4.42 0.44
CA ARG A 148 -28.84 -4.33 -0.27
C ARG A 148 -29.40 -5.72 -0.62
N ARG A 149 -28.55 -6.61 -1.16
CA ARG A 149 -28.98 -7.99 -1.52
C ARG A 149 -29.35 -8.83 -0.31
N ALA A 150 -28.72 -8.59 0.82
CA ALA A 150 -28.98 -9.29 2.07
C ALA A 150 -30.06 -8.61 2.92
N GLU A 151 -30.65 -7.50 2.43
CA GLU A 151 -31.70 -6.72 3.10
C GLU A 151 -31.33 -6.26 4.52
N LEU A 152 -30.06 -5.92 4.74
CA LEU A 152 -29.53 -5.53 6.05
C LEU A 152 -29.83 -4.06 6.40
N ARG A 153 -31.09 -3.71 6.40
CA ARG A 153 -31.61 -2.35 6.68
C ARG A 153 -32.00 -2.19 8.13
N GLY A 154 -31.77 -0.99 8.67
CA GLY A 154 -32.33 -0.57 9.94
C GLY A 154 -33.83 -0.37 9.90
N ALA A 155 -34.41 -0.05 11.06
CA ALA A 155 -35.84 0.18 11.21
C ALA A 155 -36.34 1.41 10.39
N ASP A 156 -35.46 2.32 10.04
CA ASP A 156 -35.70 3.49 9.18
C ASP A 156 -35.65 3.17 7.66
N GLY A 157 -35.33 1.93 7.31
CA GLY A 157 -35.22 1.45 5.93
C GLY A 157 -33.87 1.78 5.27
N LEU A 158 -32.90 2.37 5.99
CA LEU A 158 -31.58 2.69 5.48
C LEU A 158 -30.55 1.59 5.79
N LEU A 159 -29.48 1.55 5.02
CA LEU A 159 -28.28 0.76 5.32
C LEU A 159 -27.34 1.62 6.20
N HIS A 160 -27.02 1.12 7.38
CA HIS A 160 -26.16 1.78 8.35
C HIS A 160 -24.72 1.31 8.24
N VAL A 161 -23.79 2.25 8.05
CA VAL A 161 -22.37 2.00 7.87
C VAL A 161 -21.57 2.56 9.04
N ILE A 162 -20.68 1.75 9.59
CA ILE A 162 -19.58 2.19 10.45
C ILE A 162 -18.28 2.14 9.66
N ALA A 163 -17.43 3.15 9.82
CA ALA A 163 -16.12 3.20 9.19
C ALA A 163 -14.99 3.17 10.23
N ILE A 164 -14.01 2.28 9.98
CA ILE A 164 -12.79 2.15 10.77
C ILE A 164 -11.60 2.51 9.88
N ALA A 165 -11.17 3.76 9.98
CA ALA A 165 -10.10 4.35 9.19
C ALA A 165 -8.71 4.05 9.78
N GLY A 166 -7.66 4.21 8.97
CA GLY A 166 -6.28 4.08 9.40
C GLY A 166 -5.85 5.12 10.43
N ASP A 167 -4.82 5.88 10.15
CA ASP A 167 -4.44 7.06 10.92
C ASP A 167 -4.79 8.35 10.15
N ARG A 168 -4.68 9.50 10.83
CA ARG A 168 -5.08 10.79 10.24
C ARG A 168 -3.99 11.43 9.38
N SER A 169 -2.73 11.04 9.57
CA SER A 169 -1.57 11.69 8.95
C SER A 169 -1.09 10.99 7.68
N THR A 170 -1.44 9.71 7.50
CA THR A 170 -1.03 8.96 6.31
C THR A 170 -1.93 9.30 5.11
N PRO A 171 -1.37 9.80 4.00
CA PRO A 171 -2.14 10.17 2.80
C PRO A 171 -3.02 9.05 2.25
N SER A 172 -2.54 7.80 2.27
CA SER A 172 -3.34 6.66 1.82
C SER A 172 -4.57 6.39 2.71
N SER A 173 -4.54 6.74 4.01
CA SER A 173 -5.72 6.67 4.87
C SER A 173 -6.76 7.72 4.47
N ALA A 174 -6.33 8.96 4.25
CA ALA A 174 -7.20 10.04 3.81
C ALA A 174 -7.83 9.72 2.44
N ALA A 175 -7.04 9.21 1.49
CA ALA A 175 -7.52 8.83 0.16
C ALA A 175 -8.54 7.66 0.21
N ARG A 176 -8.32 6.63 1.02
CA ARG A 176 -9.31 5.54 1.22
C ARG A 176 -10.61 6.07 1.81
N ASN A 177 -10.53 7.01 2.77
CA ASN A 177 -11.73 7.66 3.32
C ASN A 177 -12.47 8.48 2.24
N ALA A 178 -11.77 9.18 1.35
CA ALA A 178 -12.38 9.89 0.23
C ALA A 178 -13.11 8.92 -0.71
N GLY A 179 -12.53 7.76 -1.00
CA GLY A 179 -13.19 6.70 -1.78
C GLY A 179 -14.47 6.17 -1.11
N LEU A 180 -14.44 5.94 0.20
CA LEU A 180 -15.65 5.61 0.97
C LEU A 180 -16.71 6.69 0.82
N GLN A 181 -16.35 7.95 1.04
CA GLN A 181 -17.30 9.07 0.95
C GLN A 181 -17.89 9.19 -0.46
N ARG A 182 -17.10 8.97 -1.51
CA ARG A 182 -17.61 8.93 -2.89
C ARG A 182 -18.65 7.84 -3.09
N ALA A 183 -18.40 6.62 -2.58
CA ALA A 183 -19.36 5.52 -2.69
C ALA A 183 -20.67 5.79 -1.92
N LEU A 184 -20.56 6.42 -0.75
CA LEU A 184 -21.73 6.83 0.05
C LEU A 184 -22.54 7.93 -0.64
N ALA A 185 -21.89 8.90 -1.27
CA ALA A 185 -22.56 9.98 -2.00
C ALA A 185 -23.36 9.47 -3.22
N GLU A 186 -23.01 8.33 -3.79
CA GLU A 186 -23.75 7.66 -4.88
C GLU A 186 -24.94 6.81 -4.37
N ALA A 187 -25.16 6.70 -3.05
CA ALA A 187 -26.12 5.80 -2.44
C ALA A 187 -27.07 6.54 -1.47
N SER A 188 -28.25 6.94 -1.97
CA SER A 188 -29.24 7.71 -1.19
C SER A 188 -29.92 6.89 -0.08
N ASP A 189 -29.78 5.57 -0.08
CA ASP A 189 -30.34 4.65 0.91
C ASP A 189 -29.32 4.17 1.95
N VAL A 190 -28.20 4.91 2.10
CA VAL A 190 -27.10 4.56 3.01
C VAL A 190 -26.74 5.73 3.90
N VAL A 191 -26.50 5.47 5.17
CA VAL A 191 -26.03 6.45 6.14
C VAL A 191 -24.71 6.02 6.78
N LEU A 192 -23.77 6.94 6.91
CA LEU A 192 -22.55 6.75 7.69
C LEU A 192 -22.81 7.19 9.13
N ASP A 193 -23.00 6.25 10.04
CA ASP A 193 -23.27 6.54 11.44
C ASP A 193 -22.06 7.14 12.15
N GLN A 194 -20.90 6.53 11.95
CA GLN A 194 -19.67 7.00 12.58
C GLN A 194 -18.41 6.56 11.83
N ILE A 195 -17.40 7.42 11.83
CA ILE A 195 -16.02 7.07 11.46
C ILE A 195 -15.12 7.17 12.69
N VAL A 196 -14.27 6.14 12.89
CA VAL A 196 -13.22 6.13 13.91
C VAL A 196 -11.87 5.80 13.28
N TYR A 197 -10.79 6.25 13.91
CA TYR A 197 -9.42 5.99 13.45
C TYR A 197 -8.77 4.97 14.38
N ALA A 198 -8.23 3.90 13.82
CA ALA A 198 -7.65 2.79 14.58
C ALA A 198 -6.14 2.61 14.35
N ASN A 199 -5.46 3.58 13.74
CA ASN A 199 -4.00 3.63 13.57
C ASN A 199 -3.42 2.32 12.98
N TRP A 200 -4.13 1.72 12.01
CA TRP A 200 -3.78 0.46 11.36
C TRP A 200 -3.67 -0.75 12.33
N SER A 201 -4.15 -0.60 13.57
CA SER A 201 -4.03 -1.58 14.64
C SER A 201 -5.30 -2.42 14.79
N ARG A 202 -5.13 -3.75 14.77
CA ARG A 202 -6.21 -4.72 15.06
C ARG A 202 -6.78 -4.53 16.47
N GLU A 203 -5.89 -4.34 17.45
CA GLU A 203 -6.27 -4.17 18.85
C GLU A 203 -7.03 -2.87 19.09
N THR A 204 -6.55 -1.76 18.49
CA THR A 204 -7.24 -0.47 18.57
C THR A 204 -8.61 -0.55 17.89
N ALA A 205 -8.71 -1.22 16.74
CA ALA A 205 -9.97 -1.45 16.05
C ALA A 205 -10.94 -2.27 16.92
N LEU A 206 -10.48 -3.36 17.54
CA LEU A 206 -11.27 -4.16 18.47
C LEU A 206 -11.83 -3.33 19.62
N THR A 207 -10.94 -2.58 20.29
CA THR A 207 -11.33 -1.75 21.46
C THR A 207 -12.39 -0.72 21.07
N LYS A 208 -12.23 -0.04 19.93
CA LYS A 208 -13.21 0.95 19.44
C LYS A 208 -14.50 0.27 18.99
N SER A 209 -14.42 -0.87 18.34
CA SER A 209 -15.58 -1.59 17.82
C SER A 209 -16.49 -2.13 18.92
N ARG A 210 -15.96 -2.50 20.10
CA ARG A 210 -16.76 -2.87 21.28
C ARG A 210 -17.70 -1.75 21.75
N TRP A 211 -17.33 -0.48 21.50
CA TRP A 211 -18.20 0.65 21.75
C TRP A 211 -19.18 0.87 20.60
N LEU A 212 -18.71 0.74 19.37
CA LEU A 212 -19.50 1.03 18.17
C LEU A 212 -20.69 0.07 18.02
N VAL A 213 -20.50 -1.22 18.28
CA VAL A 213 -21.56 -2.23 18.18
C VAL A 213 -22.73 -1.94 19.14
N ARG A 214 -22.42 -1.41 20.34
CA ARG A 214 -23.46 -1.03 21.31
C ARG A 214 -24.14 0.30 20.98
N ARG A 215 -23.38 1.24 20.42
CA ARG A 215 -23.85 2.58 20.12
C ARG A 215 -24.71 2.64 18.87
N HIS A 216 -24.42 1.77 17.90
CA HIS A 216 -25.07 1.73 16.59
C HIS A 216 -25.61 0.31 16.31
N PRO A 217 -26.70 -0.08 16.99
CA PRO A 217 -27.23 -1.46 16.90
C PRO A 217 -27.78 -1.80 15.51
N ASP A 218 -28.16 -0.77 14.71
CA ASP A 218 -28.64 -0.94 13.33
C ASP A 218 -27.50 -1.04 12.29
N ALA A 219 -26.26 -0.75 12.69
CA ALA A 219 -25.14 -0.81 11.78
C ALA A 219 -24.76 -2.27 11.43
N ARG A 220 -25.09 -2.66 10.20
CA ARG A 220 -24.84 -3.99 9.64
C ARG A 220 -23.75 -3.99 8.56
N LEU A 221 -23.21 -2.82 8.23
CA LEU A 221 -22.09 -2.68 7.31
C LEU A 221 -20.91 -2.03 8.01
N VAL A 222 -19.76 -2.70 8.01
CA VAL A 222 -18.53 -2.21 8.66
C VAL A 222 -17.44 -2.10 7.61
N TRP A 223 -17.16 -0.88 7.20
CA TRP A 223 -16.05 -0.59 6.31
C TRP A 223 -14.77 -0.41 7.12
N ALA A 224 -13.70 -1.12 6.76
CA ALA A 224 -12.39 -0.98 7.40
C ALA A 224 -11.32 -0.67 6.36
N GLY A 225 -10.47 0.31 6.66
CA GLY A 225 -9.38 0.76 5.79
C GLY A 225 -8.22 -0.24 5.67
N SER A 226 -8.21 -1.33 6.46
CA SER A 226 -7.28 -2.46 6.32
C SER A 226 -7.89 -3.76 6.84
N ASP A 227 -7.30 -4.89 6.45
CA ASP A 227 -7.69 -6.23 6.90
C ASP A 227 -7.51 -6.42 8.42
N GLN A 228 -6.40 -5.93 8.99
CA GLN A 228 -6.17 -6.06 10.44
C GLN A 228 -7.22 -5.29 11.25
N MET A 229 -7.62 -4.12 10.79
CA MET A 229 -8.70 -3.38 11.44
C MET A 229 -10.06 -4.06 11.24
N ALA A 230 -10.30 -4.66 10.06
CA ALA A 230 -11.49 -5.46 9.83
C ALA A 230 -11.59 -6.64 10.82
N PHE A 231 -10.50 -7.37 11.02
CA PHE A 231 -10.48 -8.49 12.00
C PHE A 231 -10.69 -8.06 13.43
N GLY A 232 -10.13 -6.90 13.82
CA GLY A 232 -10.42 -6.32 15.13
C GLY A 232 -11.92 -6.01 15.31
N ALA A 233 -12.54 -5.44 14.29
CA ALA A 233 -13.97 -5.18 14.28
C ALA A 233 -14.78 -6.49 14.30
N MET A 234 -14.50 -7.42 13.40
CA MET A 234 -15.17 -8.72 13.33
C MET A 234 -15.16 -9.44 14.70
N GLN A 235 -14.06 -9.34 15.44
CA GLN A 235 -13.99 -9.92 16.79
C GLN A 235 -14.97 -9.25 17.74
N ALA A 236 -15.12 -7.92 17.73
CA ALA A 236 -16.06 -7.21 18.59
C ALA A 236 -17.52 -7.59 18.28
N TRP A 237 -17.89 -7.77 17.00
CA TRP A 237 -19.22 -8.22 16.61
C TRP A 237 -19.46 -9.68 16.99
N ARG A 238 -18.45 -10.57 16.88
CA ARG A 238 -18.59 -11.95 17.41
C ARG A 238 -18.81 -11.98 18.93
N GLU A 239 -18.13 -11.11 19.68
CA GLU A 239 -18.34 -10.97 21.13
C GLU A 239 -19.77 -10.46 21.46
N HIS A 240 -20.43 -9.82 20.50
CA HIS A 240 -21.83 -9.39 20.58
C HIS A 240 -22.81 -10.43 20.02
N ALA A 241 -22.32 -11.62 19.67
CA ALA A 241 -23.07 -12.75 19.10
C ALA A 241 -23.54 -12.55 17.62
N ASP A 242 -23.05 -11.55 16.91
CA ASP A 242 -23.27 -11.39 15.47
C ASP A 242 -22.30 -12.27 14.66
N VAL A 243 -22.75 -12.80 13.54
CA VAL A 243 -21.97 -13.65 12.65
C VAL A 243 -21.44 -12.83 11.46
N PRO A 244 -20.11 -12.62 11.35
CA PRO A 244 -19.52 -11.95 10.19
C PRO A 244 -19.86 -12.64 8.88
N GLY A 245 -20.19 -11.82 7.87
CA GLY A 245 -20.58 -12.31 6.54
C GLY A 245 -22.04 -12.72 6.42
N LYS A 246 -22.77 -12.77 7.54
CA LYS A 246 -24.20 -13.11 7.60
C LYS A 246 -25.01 -11.98 8.23
N ASP A 247 -24.83 -11.73 9.52
CA ASP A 247 -25.60 -10.73 10.25
C ASP A 247 -25.01 -9.32 10.07
N VAL A 248 -23.71 -9.25 9.87
CA VAL A 248 -22.95 -8.03 9.63
C VAL A 248 -21.89 -8.28 8.55
N LEU A 249 -21.82 -7.40 7.57
CA LEU A 249 -20.86 -7.44 6.48
C LEU A 249 -19.65 -6.56 6.76
N PHE A 250 -18.47 -7.11 6.48
CA PHE A 250 -17.20 -6.42 6.69
C PHE A 250 -16.43 -6.23 5.39
N SER A 251 -15.74 -5.11 5.28
CA SER A 251 -14.75 -4.91 4.22
C SER A 251 -13.35 -4.71 4.78
N GLY A 252 -12.35 -4.95 3.96
CA GLY A 252 -10.96 -4.73 4.29
C GLY A 252 -10.12 -4.39 3.06
N VAL A 253 -8.89 -4.00 3.33
CA VAL A 253 -7.87 -3.74 2.30
C VAL A 253 -6.61 -4.49 2.73
N ASN A 254 -5.84 -4.98 1.83
CA ASN A 254 -4.59 -5.76 1.88
C ASN A 254 -4.79 -7.20 1.39
N THR A 255 -3.75 -8.03 1.52
CA THR A 255 -3.72 -9.40 0.97
C THR A 255 -3.07 -10.38 1.96
N SER A 256 -3.33 -10.21 3.28
CA SER A 256 -2.86 -11.21 4.23
C SER A 256 -3.54 -12.56 3.98
N THR A 257 -2.86 -13.64 4.31
CA THR A 257 -3.43 -15.01 4.19
C THR A 257 -4.74 -15.13 4.97
N GLU A 258 -4.84 -14.48 6.14
CA GLU A 258 -6.07 -14.44 6.95
C GLU A 258 -7.21 -13.76 6.15
N ALA A 259 -6.94 -12.62 5.49
CA ALA A 259 -7.93 -11.88 4.72
C ALA A 259 -8.40 -12.65 3.49
N LEU A 260 -7.48 -13.28 2.76
CA LEU A 260 -7.83 -14.10 1.60
C LEU A 260 -8.66 -15.34 1.98
N ASN A 261 -8.33 -15.98 3.10
CA ASN A 261 -9.14 -17.06 3.64
C ASN A 261 -10.51 -16.59 4.10
N ALA A 262 -10.62 -15.42 4.74
CA ALA A 262 -11.89 -14.84 5.15
C ALA A 262 -12.79 -14.46 3.96
N VAL A 263 -12.21 -14.07 2.82
CA VAL A 263 -12.96 -13.91 1.55
C VAL A 263 -13.48 -15.26 1.05
N ARG A 264 -12.64 -16.31 1.12
CA ARG A 264 -13.03 -17.67 0.67
C ARG A 264 -14.13 -18.28 1.53
N SER A 265 -14.10 -18.05 2.84
CA SER A 265 -15.14 -18.49 3.77
C SER A 265 -16.42 -17.64 3.73
N GLY A 266 -16.36 -16.44 3.14
CA GLY A 266 -17.47 -15.48 3.11
C GLY A 266 -17.56 -14.58 4.35
N GLU A 267 -16.71 -14.73 5.34
CA GLU A 267 -16.68 -13.87 6.54
C GLU A 267 -16.29 -12.42 6.22
N LEU A 268 -15.36 -12.23 5.28
CA LEU A 268 -15.01 -10.90 4.77
C LEU A 268 -15.72 -10.68 3.43
N SER A 269 -16.64 -9.74 3.42
CA SER A 269 -17.57 -9.53 2.31
C SER A 269 -16.98 -8.76 1.14
N ALA A 270 -16.01 -7.87 1.39
CA ALA A 270 -15.28 -7.14 0.37
C ALA A 270 -13.81 -6.99 0.77
N LEU A 271 -12.91 -7.30 -0.15
CA LEU A 271 -11.46 -7.14 0.05
C LEU A 271 -10.85 -6.57 -1.21
N ALA A 272 -10.12 -5.46 -1.07
CA ALA A 272 -9.29 -4.93 -2.14
C ALA A 272 -7.80 -5.06 -1.77
N GLY A 273 -6.96 -5.33 -2.76
CA GLY A 273 -5.52 -5.44 -2.53
C GLY A 273 -4.72 -5.46 -3.82
N GLY A 274 -3.39 -5.60 -3.69
CA GLY A 274 -2.44 -5.56 -4.81
C GLY A 274 -1.38 -4.47 -4.66
N HIS A 275 -1.68 -3.41 -3.96
CA HIS A 275 -0.84 -2.22 -3.80
C HIS A 275 0.49 -2.44 -3.05
N PHE A 276 0.69 -3.60 -2.43
CA PHE A 276 1.98 -3.99 -1.86
C PHE A 276 3.09 -4.08 -2.93
N MET A 277 2.70 -4.16 -4.20
CA MET A 277 3.60 -4.18 -5.35
C MET A 277 4.29 -2.84 -5.64
N ALA A 278 3.81 -1.73 -5.09
CA ALA A 278 4.33 -0.39 -5.39
C ALA A 278 5.86 -0.28 -5.22
N GLY A 279 6.42 -0.87 -4.16
CA GLY A 279 7.86 -0.90 -3.94
C GLY A 279 8.61 -1.73 -4.99
N ALA A 280 8.06 -2.87 -5.40
CA ALA A 280 8.67 -3.71 -6.43
C ALA A 280 8.69 -3.01 -7.79
N TRP A 281 7.63 -2.30 -8.16
CA TRP A 281 7.58 -1.50 -9.38
C TRP A 281 8.45 -0.24 -9.28
N ALA A 282 8.58 0.37 -8.11
CA ALA A 282 9.56 1.42 -7.90
C ALA A 282 11.01 0.92 -8.17
N LEU A 283 11.33 -0.34 -7.84
CA LEU A 283 12.62 -0.95 -8.19
C LEU A 283 12.79 -1.12 -9.71
N VAL A 284 11.72 -1.42 -10.47
CA VAL A 284 11.78 -1.44 -11.94
C VAL A 284 12.14 -0.06 -12.47
N MET A 285 11.50 1.00 -11.97
CA MET A 285 11.80 2.39 -12.36
C MET A 285 13.23 2.80 -11.98
N ILE A 286 13.72 2.39 -10.80
CA ILE A 286 15.10 2.62 -10.37
C ILE A 286 16.09 1.89 -11.28
N HIS A 287 15.82 0.63 -11.62
CA HIS A 287 16.64 -0.14 -12.56
C HIS A 287 16.75 0.58 -13.90
N ASP A 288 15.63 1.01 -14.47
CA ASP A 288 15.59 1.68 -15.76
C ASP A 288 16.32 3.03 -15.71
N HIS A 289 16.12 3.80 -14.64
CA HIS A 289 16.86 5.04 -14.40
C HIS A 289 18.38 4.78 -14.32
N ALA A 290 18.82 3.72 -13.64
CA ALA A 290 20.24 3.35 -13.55
C ALA A 290 20.83 2.91 -14.91
N LYS A 291 19.98 2.41 -15.82
CA LYS A 291 20.35 2.08 -17.21
C LYS A 291 20.23 3.27 -18.18
N GLY A 292 19.94 4.47 -17.69
CA GLY A 292 19.82 5.68 -18.48
C GLY A 292 18.43 5.93 -19.09
N HIS A 293 17.43 5.12 -18.75
CA HIS A 293 16.04 5.35 -19.12
C HIS A 293 15.34 6.18 -18.02
N ASP A 294 15.29 7.48 -18.20
CA ASP A 294 14.61 8.35 -17.24
C ASP A 294 13.09 8.32 -17.49
N PHE A 295 12.37 7.75 -16.54
CA PHE A 295 10.90 7.63 -16.58
C PHE A 295 10.18 8.99 -16.64
N ALA A 296 10.85 10.09 -16.29
CA ALA A 296 10.28 11.43 -16.44
C ALA A 296 9.92 11.77 -17.89
N GLN A 297 10.59 11.13 -18.87
CA GLN A 297 10.36 11.38 -20.29
C GLN A 297 9.08 10.73 -20.82
N SER A 298 8.64 9.62 -20.23
CA SER A 298 7.46 8.87 -20.67
C SER A 298 6.29 8.94 -19.70
N GLU A 299 6.56 8.96 -18.39
CA GLU A 299 5.54 8.78 -17.34
C GLU A 299 5.32 10.05 -16.50
N GLY A 300 6.26 10.98 -16.48
CA GLY A 300 6.31 12.07 -15.52
C GLY A 300 6.97 11.66 -14.21
N LEU A 301 6.89 12.56 -13.22
CA LEU A 301 7.61 12.39 -11.94
C LEU A 301 6.75 11.89 -10.80
N GLU A 302 5.43 11.97 -10.89
CA GLU A 302 4.47 11.60 -9.86
C GLU A 302 3.42 10.67 -10.47
N LEU A 303 3.64 9.37 -10.31
CA LEU A 303 2.76 8.34 -10.87
C LEU A 303 1.76 7.88 -9.83
N VAL A 304 0.47 8.01 -10.14
CA VAL A 304 -0.63 7.46 -9.33
C VAL A 304 -1.31 6.38 -10.14
N VAL A 305 -1.04 5.12 -9.80
CA VAL A 305 -1.40 3.95 -10.61
C VAL A 305 -2.55 3.15 -9.96
N PRO A 306 -3.53 2.67 -10.74
CA PRO A 306 -4.57 1.78 -10.23
C PRO A 306 -3.96 0.42 -9.87
N MET A 307 -3.74 0.17 -8.58
CA MET A 307 -3.08 -1.03 -8.07
C MET A 307 -4.02 -1.91 -7.24
N PHE A 308 -5.31 -1.59 -7.21
CA PHE A 308 -6.27 -2.34 -6.39
C PHE A 308 -7.18 -3.19 -7.25
N ILE A 309 -7.28 -4.46 -6.90
CA ILE A 309 -8.26 -5.40 -7.43
C ILE A 309 -9.17 -5.88 -6.29
N LEU A 310 -10.46 -6.13 -6.62
CA LEU A 310 -11.39 -6.77 -5.69
C LEU A 310 -11.19 -8.28 -5.72
N PHE A 311 -11.05 -8.88 -4.55
CA PHE A 311 -10.89 -10.33 -4.42
C PHE A 311 -12.24 -11.02 -4.36
N THR A 312 -12.45 -11.94 -5.31
CA THR A 312 -13.45 -13.00 -5.25
C THR A 312 -12.82 -14.27 -4.66
N PRO A 313 -13.59 -15.24 -4.16
CA PRO A 313 -13.03 -16.51 -3.67
C PRO A 313 -12.09 -17.21 -4.67
N PRO A 314 -12.41 -17.34 -5.98
CA PRO A 314 -11.47 -17.92 -6.95
C PRO A 314 -10.20 -17.10 -7.15
N LEU A 315 -10.30 -15.75 -7.09
CA LEU A 315 -9.17 -14.88 -7.26
C LEU A 315 -8.24 -14.91 -6.04
N ALA A 316 -8.82 -15.01 -4.83
CA ALA A 316 -8.07 -15.20 -3.59
C ALA A 316 -7.26 -16.50 -3.60
N GLU A 317 -7.86 -17.60 -4.09
CA GLU A 317 -7.18 -18.88 -4.27
C GLU A 317 -5.98 -18.76 -5.22
N ARG A 318 -6.21 -18.22 -6.42
CA ARG A 318 -5.12 -18.00 -7.40
C ARG A 318 -4.01 -17.10 -6.86
N PHE A 319 -4.37 -16.05 -6.13
CA PHE A 319 -3.41 -15.17 -5.51
C PHE A 319 -2.53 -15.91 -4.50
N MET A 320 -3.14 -16.68 -3.59
CA MET A 320 -2.38 -17.47 -2.61
C MET A 320 -1.42 -18.46 -3.28
N GLN A 321 -1.85 -19.12 -4.35
CA GLN A 321 -0.98 -20.03 -5.13
C GLN A 321 0.16 -19.27 -5.81
N ARG A 322 -0.12 -18.12 -6.42
CA ARG A 322 0.86 -17.33 -7.18
C ARG A 322 1.90 -16.66 -6.29
N PHE A 323 1.53 -16.28 -5.08
CA PHE A 323 2.41 -15.62 -4.11
C PHE A 323 2.92 -16.54 -2.99
N ALA A 324 2.64 -17.84 -3.05
CA ALA A 324 3.27 -18.84 -2.18
C ALA A 324 4.79 -18.79 -2.27
N ALA A 325 5.48 -19.21 -1.20
CA ALA A 325 6.94 -19.16 -1.13
C ALA A 325 7.62 -19.89 -2.30
N ASP A 326 7.02 -21.00 -2.76
CA ASP A 326 7.57 -21.90 -3.80
C ASP A 326 6.95 -21.68 -5.19
N SER A 327 6.21 -20.59 -5.40
CA SER A 327 5.39 -20.38 -6.63
C SER A 327 6.17 -19.92 -7.86
N GLY A 328 7.48 -20.16 -7.92
CA GLY A 328 8.30 -19.78 -9.07
C GLY A 328 8.67 -18.30 -9.12
N VAL A 329 9.49 -17.93 -10.08
CA VAL A 329 10.04 -16.58 -10.21
C VAL A 329 9.00 -15.64 -10.83
N LEU A 330 8.66 -14.56 -10.11
CA LEU A 330 8.03 -13.40 -10.74
C LEU A 330 9.10 -12.63 -11.51
N ASP A 331 9.02 -12.64 -12.84
CA ASP A 331 10.00 -11.95 -13.69
C ASP A 331 9.62 -10.48 -13.88
N PHE A 332 10.29 -9.61 -13.13
CA PHE A 332 10.06 -8.16 -13.19
C PHE A 332 10.69 -7.49 -14.40
N ARG A 333 11.60 -8.18 -15.13
CA ARG A 333 12.22 -7.66 -16.36
C ARG A 333 11.17 -7.34 -17.42
N ARG A 334 10.04 -8.06 -17.41
CA ARG A 334 8.92 -7.81 -18.34
C ARG A 334 8.32 -6.42 -18.23
N TYR A 335 8.45 -5.76 -17.06
CA TYR A 335 7.92 -4.41 -16.80
C TYR A 335 8.97 -3.30 -17.04
N SER A 336 10.23 -3.63 -17.27
CA SER A 336 11.32 -2.68 -17.46
C SER A 336 11.31 -2.16 -18.89
N LEU A 337 11.29 -0.84 -19.06
CA LEU A 337 11.45 -0.18 -20.37
C LEU A 337 12.85 -0.40 -20.95
N ALA A 338 13.87 -0.50 -20.09
CA ALA A 338 15.25 -0.76 -20.50
C ALA A 338 15.47 -2.19 -21.03
N LEU A 339 14.72 -3.17 -20.51
CA LEU A 339 14.88 -4.59 -20.86
C LEU A 339 13.81 -5.10 -21.83
N ASN A 340 12.68 -4.42 -21.94
CA ASN A 340 11.57 -4.81 -22.80
C ASN A 340 11.26 -3.73 -23.83
N PRO A 341 11.89 -3.75 -25.01
CA PRO A 341 11.72 -2.71 -26.03
C PRO A 341 10.32 -2.65 -26.66
N ARG A 342 9.41 -3.56 -26.28
CA ARG A 342 8.00 -3.53 -26.71
C ARG A 342 7.16 -2.59 -25.85
N LEU A 343 7.64 -2.23 -24.67
CA LEU A 343 6.97 -1.30 -23.77
C LEU A 343 7.28 0.14 -24.19
N VAL A 344 6.25 0.95 -24.27
CA VAL A 344 6.34 2.41 -24.46
C VAL A 344 6.08 3.11 -23.12
N HIS A 345 5.27 2.49 -22.27
CA HIS A 345 4.90 2.94 -20.93
C HIS A 345 4.97 1.76 -19.95
N TYR A 346 5.09 2.06 -18.66
CA TYR A 346 4.99 1.03 -17.63
C TYR A 346 3.58 0.46 -17.54
N ASP A 347 3.46 -0.86 -17.63
CA ASP A 347 2.22 -1.59 -17.44
C ASP A 347 2.21 -2.26 -16.06
N PHE A 348 1.92 -1.47 -15.01
CA PHE A 348 1.93 -1.90 -13.63
C PHE A 348 0.55 -2.47 -13.20
N ASP A 349 0.07 -3.49 -13.92
CA ASP A 349 -1.20 -4.17 -13.62
C ASP A 349 -1.01 -5.37 -12.69
N VAL A 350 -1.65 -5.31 -11.50
CA VAL A 350 -1.68 -6.44 -10.55
C VAL A 350 -2.44 -7.63 -11.12
N GLY A 351 -3.45 -7.40 -11.95
CA GLY A 351 -4.23 -8.46 -12.61
C GLY A 351 -3.36 -9.35 -13.50
N ASP A 352 -2.34 -8.79 -14.15
CA ASP A 352 -1.39 -9.53 -15.00
C ASP A 352 -0.52 -10.51 -14.22
N LEU A 353 -0.26 -10.23 -12.95
CA LEU A 353 0.48 -11.14 -12.08
C LEU A 353 -0.29 -12.42 -11.75
N LEU A 354 -1.61 -12.41 -11.96
CA LEU A 354 -2.53 -13.49 -11.62
C LEU A 354 -3.03 -14.29 -12.84
N ARG A 355 -2.55 -13.89 -14.04
CA ARG A 355 -2.82 -14.59 -15.32
C ARG A 355 -1.85 -15.72 -15.61
#